data_583b126111ffcf6bf06b402b9add6e73
#
_entry.id   583b126111ffcf6bf06b402b9add6e73
#
_cell.length_a   1.000
_cell.length_b   1.000
_cell.length_c   1.000
_cell.angle_alpha   90.00
_cell.angle_beta   90.00
_cell.angle_gamma   90.00
#
_symmetry.space_group_name_H-M   'P 1'
#
loop_
_entity.id
_entity.type
_entity.pdbx_description
1 polymer ?
#
loop_
_entity_poly.entity_id
_entity_poly.type
_entity_poly.pdbx_seq_one_letter_code
_entity_poly.pdbx_strand_id
1 'polypeptide(L)'
;THARFGYFASKLRMGNKDIKKLFYNKKFVENFLKEMENLDSNKAKTGSKLAWELAKVVTDYQKRQVKELNKFGGGVYWRDDFITKQWHDPYRMLKADKTGKKWVDDIYDALNHEETERRIREVMEERGQTIKGGFDLKYYLGRAFKEMTSESSNKGMILDNLHHRRVFKFRDTESFINYNKLYGHENLLLATLENMTMMDNHIAYGEAFGF
;
A
#
# COMPACT_ATOMS: atom_id res chain seq x y z
N THR A 1 17.43 -4.03 -4.87
CA THR A 1 17.05 -2.63 -5.22
C THR A 1 17.76 -2.15 -6.48
N HIS A 2 19.12 -2.37 -6.65
CA HIS A 2 19.88 -1.89 -7.82
C HIS A 2 19.40 -2.47 -9.16
N ALA A 3 19.11 -3.78 -9.23
CA ALA A 3 18.64 -4.43 -10.44
C ALA A 3 17.30 -3.83 -10.95
N ARG A 4 16.47 -3.32 -10.05
CA ARG A 4 15.19 -2.71 -10.41
C ARG A 4 15.29 -1.30 -10.92
N PHE A 5 16.22 -0.51 -10.37
CA PHE A 5 16.53 0.78 -11.00
C PHE A 5 16.95 0.57 -12.44
N GLY A 6 17.76 -0.46 -12.73
CA GLY A 6 18.14 -0.86 -14.09
C GLY A 6 16.95 -1.22 -14.97
N TYR A 7 16.01 -2.02 -14.42
CA TYR A 7 14.79 -2.39 -15.14
C TYR A 7 13.95 -1.16 -15.51
N PHE A 8 13.63 -0.28 -14.53
CA PHE A 8 12.83 0.92 -14.79
C PHE A 8 13.57 1.91 -15.69
N ALA A 9 14.87 2.09 -15.50
CA ALA A 9 15.71 2.92 -16.36
C ALA A 9 15.63 2.45 -17.82
N SER A 10 15.76 1.14 -18.05
CA SER A 10 15.62 0.55 -19.38
C SER A 10 14.24 0.79 -19.98
N LYS A 11 13.17 0.54 -19.21
CA LYS A 11 11.78 0.72 -19.70
C LYS A 11 11.45 2.18 -20.02
N LEU A 12 11.99 3.11 -19.24
CA LEU A 12 11.80 4.55 -19.45
C LEU A 12 12.87 5.17 -20.36
N ARG A 13 13.80 4.38 -20.88
CA ARG A 13 14.92 4.84 -21.72
C ARG A 13 15.77 5.93 -21.04
N MET A 14 16.06 5.76 -19.76
CA MET A 14 16.79 6.69 -18.92
C MET A 14 18.08 6.07 -18.38
N GLY A 15 19.04 6.91 -17.97
CA GLY A 15 20.21 6.45 -17.21
C GLY A 15 19.87 6.05 -15.77
N ASN A 16 20.56 5.05 -15.22
CA ASN A 16 20.35 4.58 -13.84
C ASN A 16 20.49 5.69 -12.79
N LYS A 17 21.41 6.65 -13.01
CA LYS A 17 21.60 7.79 -12.09
C LYS A 17 20.40 8.73 -12.10
N ASP A 18 19.81 8.96 -13.27
CA ASP A 18 18.72 9.90 -13.43
C ASP A 18 17.41 9.32 -12.86
N ILE A 19 17.14 8.05 -13.11
CA ILE A 19 15.98 7.38 -12.49
C ILE A 19 16.10 7.41 -10.97
N LYS A 20 17.28 7.16 -10.41
CA LYS A 20 17.52 7.22 -8.96
C LYS A 20 17.21 8.61 -8.40
N LYS A 21 17.63 9.69 -9.07
CA LYS A 21 17.31 11.07 -8.64
C LYS A 21 15.80 11.32 -8.59
N LEU A 22 15.03 10.78 -9.55
CA LEU A 22 13.58 10.92 -9.58
C LEU A 22 12.91 10.28 -8.36
N PHE A 23 13.40 9.13 -7.92
CA PHE A 23 12.84 8.42 -6.76
C PHE A 23 13.02 9.20 -5.44
N TYR A 24 13.99 10.11 -5.37
CA TYR A 24 14.17 11.01 -4.23
C TYR A 24 13.55 12.39 -4.42
N ASN A 25 12.97 12.68 -5.59
CA ASN A 25 12.29 13.94 -5.85
C ASN A 25 10.85 13.86 -5.33
N LYS A 26 10.56 14.58 -4.24
CA LYS A 26 9.24 14.59 -3.59
C LYS A 26 8.10 14.90 -4.57
N LYS A 27 8.27 15.92 -5.41
CA LYS A 27 7.23 16.31 -6.40
C LYS A 27 6.99 15.22 -7.44
N PHE A 28 8.05 14.56 -7.88
CA PHE A 28 7.93 13.43 -8.81
C PHE A 28 7.19 12.25 -8.16
N VAL A 29 7.54 11.91 -6.91
CA VAL A 29 6.86 10.85 -6.15
C VAL A 29 5.37 11.16 -5.97
N GLU A 30 5.00 12.39 -5.62
CA GLU A 30 3.60 12.81 -5.53
C GLU A 30 2.87 12.69 -6.89
N ASN A 31 3.52 13.14 -7.97
CA ASN A 31 2.95 12.98 -9.32
C ASN A 31 2.77 11.50 -9.68
N PHE A 32 3.77 10.66 -9.43
CA PHE A 32 3.68 9.22 -9.65
C PHE A 32 2.49 8.59 -8.93
N LEU A 33 2.27 8.91 -7.66
CA LEU A 33 1.14 8.41 -6.88
C LEU A 33 -0.21 8.86 -7.47
N LYS A 34 -0.31 10.11 -7.89
CA LYS A 34 -1.52 10.62 -8.57
C LYS A 34 -1.76 9.95 -9.92
N GLU A 35 -0.71 9.59 -10.64
CA GLU A 35 -0.83 8.87 -11.92
C GLU A 35 -1.18 7.39 -11.72
N MET A 36 -0.88 6.78 -10.57
CA MET A 36 -1.35 5.42 -10.26
C MET A 36 -2.88 5.30 -10.26
N GLU A 37 -3.61 6.38 -10.02
CA GLU A 37 -5.09 6.45 -10.14
C GLU A 37 -5.57 6.81 -11.55
N ASN A 38 -4.66 7.05 -12.49
CA ASN A 38 -4.95 7.57 -13.83
C ASN A 38 -4.46 6.64 -14.94
N LEU A 39 -4.33 5.36 -14.66
CA LEU A 39 -3.69 4.38 -15.57
C LEU A 39 -4.47 4.16 -16.87
N ASP A 40 -5.79 4.26 -16.82
CA ASP A 40 -6.68 4.06 -17.98
C ASP A 40 -6.77 5.30 -18.88
N SER A 41 -6.19 6.43 -18.47
CA SER A 41 -6.18 7.65 -19.27
C SER A 41 -5.13 7.57 -20.40
N ASN A 42 -5.42 8.29 -21.49
CA ASN A 42 -4.48 8.44 -22.61
C ASN A 42 -3.42 9.54 -22.38
N LYS A 43 -3.50 10.28 -21.28
CA LYS A 43 -2.59 11.37 -20.95
C LYS A 43 -2.34 11.49 -19.44
N ALA A 44 -1.21 12.06 -19.09
CA ALA A 44 -0.86 12.35 -17.70
C ALA A 44 -1.83 13.37 -17.07
N LYS A 45 -2.41 13.04 -15.93
CA LYS A 45 -3.28 13.92 -15.11
C LYS A 45 -2.47 15.05 -14.46
N THR A 46 -1.25 14.75 -14.03
CA THR A 46 -0.36 15.70 -13.34
C THR A 46 0.46 16.59 -14.28
N GLY A 47 0.38 16.35 -15.59
CA GLY A 47 1.26 16.94 -16.60
C GLY A 47 2.66 16.30 -16.67
N SER A 48 3.00 15.39 -15.75
CA SER A 48 4.27 14.66 -15.78
C SER A 48 4.14 13.36 -16.56
N LYS A 49 4.42 13.40 -17.86
CA LYS A 49 4.43 12.23 -18.74
C LYS A 49 5.30 11.09 -18.16
N LEU A 50 6.47 11.44 -17.65
CA LEU A 50 7.41 10.45 -17.09
C LEU A 50 6.86 9.77 -15.83
N ALA A 51 6.16 10.49 -14.95
CA ALA A 51 5.52 9.90 -13.77
C ALA A 51 4.40 8.94 -14.19
N TRP A 52 3.62 9.29 -15.20
CA TRP A 52 2.56 8.45 -15.75
C TRP A 52 3.12 7.19 -16.44
N GLU A 53 4.19 7.32 -17.23
CA GLU A 53 4.86 6.15 -17.84
C GLU A 53 5.43 5.23 -16.76
N LEU A 54 6.06 5.77 -15.72
CA LEU A 54 6.54 4.97 -14.59
C LEU A 54 5.38 4.25 -13.87
N ALA A 55 4.27 4.95 -13.63
CA ALA A 55 3.09 4.35 -12.99
C ALA A 55 2.58 3.13 -13.77
N LYS A 56 2.48 3.22 -15.09
CA LYS A 56 2.11 2.09 -15.96
C LYS A 56 3.11 0.94 -15.85
N VAL A 57 4.40 1.23 -15.97
CA VAL A 57 5.45 0.19 -15.89
C VAL A 57 5.45 -0.51 -14.53
N VAL A 58 5.27 0.23 -13.44
CA VAL A 58 5.18 -0.33 -12.07
C VAL A 58 3.95 -1.20 -11.93
N THR A 59 2.79 -0.73 -12.38
CA THR A 59 1.53 -1.48 -12.31
C THR A 59 1.59 -2.78 -13.11
N ASP A 60 2.09 -2.74 -14.34
CA ASP A 60 2.25 -3.93 -15.18
C ASP A 60 3.20 -4.95 -14.56
N TYR A 61 4.24 -4.47 -13.88
CA TYR A 61 5.16 -5.33 -13.16
C TYR A 61 4.47 -5.99 -11.96
N GLN A 62 3.77 -5.22 -11.15
CA GLN A 62 3.04 -5.72 -9.99
C GLN A 62 1.93 -6.72 -10.38
N LYS A 63 1.18 -6.45 -11.46
CA LYS A 63 0.17 -7.41 -12.00
C LYS A 63 0.80 -8.75 -12.35
N ARG A 64 1.98 -8.74 -12.97
CA ARG A 64 2.73 -9.97 -13.26
C ARG A 64 3.19 -10.68 -12.00
N GLN A 65 3.73 -9.94 -11.01
CA GLN A 65 4.14 -10.52 -9.73
C GLN A 65 2.97 -11.22 -9.02
N VAL A 66 1.80 -10.57 -8.95
CA VAL A 66 0.59 -11.16 -8.34
C VAL A 66 0.21 -12.45 -9.07
N LYS A 67 0.23 -12.45 -10.40
CA LYS A 67 -0.06 -13.63 -11.21
C LYS A 67 0.92 -14.77 -10.93
N GLU A 68 2.22 -14.49 -10.88
CA GLU A 68 3.24 -15.50 -10.60
C GLU A 68 3.13 -16.01 -9.16
N LEU A 69 2.96 -15.12 -8.18
CA LEU A 69 2.83 -15.50 -6.77
C LEU A 69 1.62 -16.43 -6.53
N ASN A 70 0.50 -16.17 -7.24
CA ASN A 70 -0.71 -16.98 -7.12
C ASN A 70 -0.56 -18.39 -7.70
N LYS A 71 0.40 -18.64 -8.61
CA LYS A 71 0.72 -20.00 -9.06
C LYS A 71 1.25 -20.88 -7.93
N PHE A 72 1.85 -20.27 -6.92
CA PHE A 72 2.38 -20.94 -5.72
C PHE A 72 1.46 -20.80 -4.50
N GLY A 73 0.15 -20.58 -4.71
CA GLY A 73 -0.81 -20.52 -3.61
C GLY A 73 -0.80 -19.21 -2.81
N GLY A 74 -0.22 -18.12 -3.35
CA GLY A 74 -0.07 -16.84 -2.65
C GLY A 74 -1.36 -16.14 -2.25
N GLY A 75 -2.50 -16.48 -2.87
CA GLY A 75 -3.82 -15.95 -2.51
C GLY A 75 -3.94 -14.42 -2.55
N VAL A 76 -3.12 -13.76 -3.39
CA VAL A 76 -3.10 -12.30 -3.49
C VAL A 76 -4.12 -11.83 -4.52
N TYR A 77 -5.04 -10.98 -4.09
CA TYR A 77 -6.01 -10.36 -4.99
C TYR A 77 -5.46 -9.05 -5.54
N TRP A 78 -5.52 -8.90 -6.88
CA TRP A 78 -5.25 -7.61 -7.52
C TRP A 78 -6.41 -6.64 -7.21
N ARG A 79 -6.06 -5.39 -6.92
CA ARG A 79 -7.02 -4.29 -6.82
C ARG A 79 -6.50 -3.14 -7.68
N ASP A 80 -7.37 -2.45 -8.40
CA ASP A 80 -6.97 -1.34 -9.29
C ASP A 80 -6.39 -0.14 -8.54
N ASP A 81 -6.68 -0.03 -7.24
CA ASP A 81 -6.08 0.94 -6.32
C ASP A 81 -4.83 0.39 -5.59
N PHE A 82 -4.11 -0.53 -6.24
CA PHE A 82 -2.91 -1.16 -5.70
C PHE A 82 -1.71 -0.19 -5.71
N ILE A 83 -1.74 0.85 -4.89
CA ILE A 83 -0.63 1.81 -4.85
C ILE A 83 0.43 1.23 -3.96
N THR A 84 0.73 0.89 -3.05
CA THR A 84 1.79 0.34 -2.22
C THR A 84 1.23 -0.39 -1.00
N LYS A 85 2.08 -1.15 -0.33
CA LYS A 85 1.75 -1.67 0.99
C LYS A 85 1.37 -0.50 1.90
N GLN A 86 0.18 -0.56 2.49
CA GLN A 86 -0.21 0.40 3.53
C GLN A 86 0.70 0.15 4.74
N TRP A 87 1.53 1.13 5.03
CA TRP A 87 2.48 1.07 6.14
C TRP A 87 2.01 1.98 7.27
N HIS A 88 1.98 1.43 8.47
CA HIS A 88 1.62 2.14 9.69
C HIS A 88 2.81 2.02 10.65
N ASP A 89 3.48 3.13 10.92
CA ASP A 89 4.62 3.15 11.82
C ASP A 89 4.15 3.32 13.28
N PRO A 90 4.23 2.26 14.10
CA PRO A 90 3.75 2.31 15.48
C PRO A 90 4.43 3.39 16.33
N TYR A 91 5.72 3.64 16.07
CA TYR A 91 6.45 4.67 16.79
C TYR A 91 5.92 6.07 16.48
N ARG A 92 5.67 6.38 15.22
CA ARG A 92 5.07 7.66 14.80
C ARG A 92 3.66 7.82 15.34
N MET A 93 2.87 6.74 15.35
CA MET A 93 1.52 6.72 15.90
C MET A 93 1.54 7.06 17.40
N LEU A 94 2.38 6.37 18.19
CA LEU A 94 2.53 6.61 19.63
C LEU A 94 3.13 7.98 19.95
N LYS A 95 4.04 8.48 19.11
CA LYS A 95 4.63 9.81 19.26
C LYS A 95 3.59 10.91 19.04
N ALA A 96 2.66 10.71 18.12
CA ALA A 96 1.59 11.68 17.86
C ALA A 96 0.60 11.76 19.02
N ASP A 97 0.19 10.62 19.57
CA ASP A 97 -0.69 10.49 20.72
C ASP A 97 -0.66 9.07 21.28
N LYS A 98 -0.22 8.91 22.52
CA LYS A 98 -0.16 7.60 23.19
C LYS A 98 -1.53 6.95 23.39
N THR A 99 -2.60 7.73 23.44
CA THR A 99 -3.98 7.20 23.59
C THR A 99 -4.54 6.65 22.29
N GLY A 100 -3.94 7.02 21.16
CA GLY A 100 -4.39 6.67 19.82
C GLY A 100 -5.57 7.48 19.30
N LYS A 101 -6.15 8.38 20.11
CA LYS A 101 -7.31 9.18 19.69
C LYS A 101 -6.98 10.03 18.46
N LYS A 102 -5.85 10.73 18.49
CA LYS A 102 -5.41 11.55 17.36
C LYS A 102 -5.22 10.71 16.09
N TRP A 103 -4.58 9.56 16.18
CA TRP A 103 -4.40 8.68 15.02
C TRP A 103 -5.75 8.20 14.46
N VAL A 104 -6.67 7.80 15.36
CA VAL A 104 -8.02 7.36 14.96
C VAL A 104 -8.78 8.46 14.23
N ASP A 105 -8.74 9.69 14.76
CA ASP A 105 -9.44 10.81 14.13
C ASP A 105 -8.78 11.17 12.77
N ASP A 106 -7.46 11.27 12.69
CA ASP A 106 -6.73 11.61 11.46
C ASP A 106 -6.96 10.56 10.34
N ILE A 107 -6.92 9.25 10.68
CA ILE A 107 -7.15 8.22 9.67
C ILE A 107 -8.63 8.14 9.30
N TYR A 108 -9.54 8.28 10.25
CA TYR A 108 -10.98 8.29 9.98
C TYR A 108 -11.33 9.36 8.95
N ASP A 109 -10.82 10.58 9.14
CA ASP A 109 -11.05 11.71 8.21
C ASP A 109 -10.39 11.48 6.83
N ALA A 110 -9.35 10.67 6.76
CA ALA A 110 -8.64 10.37 5.52
C ALA A 110 -9.27 9.23 4.69
N LEU A 111 -10.15 8.41 5.31
CA LEU A 111 -10.72 7.22 4.66
C LEU A 111 -12.00 7.51 3.88
N ASN A 112 -12.24 6.70 2.85
CA ASN A 112 -13.57 6.44 2.31
C ASN A 112 -14.26 5.42 3.23
N HIS A 113 -15.21 5.89 4.05
CA HIS A 113 -15.81 5.08 5.11
C HIS A 113 -16.59 3.89 4.55
N GLU A 114 -17.45 4.13 3.55
CA GLU A 114 -18.29 3.10 2.95
C GLU A 114 -17.44 1.96 2.36
N GLU A 115 -16.46 2.31 1.54
CA GLU A 115 -15.60 1.33 0.90
C GLU A 115 -14.68 0.61 1.91
N THR A 116 -14.20 1.32 2.95
CA THR A 116 -13.40 0.73 4.02
C THR A 116 -14.23 -0.26 4.84
N GLU A 117 -15.45 0.11 5.21
CA GLU A 117 -16.38 -0.79 5.91
C GLU A 117 -16.69 -2.04 5.08
N ARG A 118 -17.01 -1.86 3.78
CA ARG A 118 -17.26 -2.97 2.87
C ARG A 118 -16.09 -3.96 2.86
N ARG A 119 -14.85 -3.47 2.71
CA ARG A 119 -13.64 -4.31 2.69
C ARG A 119 -13.41 -5.04 4.01
N ILE A 120 -13.67 -4.39 5.13
CA ILE A 120 -13.55 -5.02 6.46
C ILE A 120 -14.60 -6.13 6.60
N ARG A 121 -15.85 -5.88 6.21
CA ARG A 121 -16.91 -6.90 6.25
C ARG A 121 -16.57 -8.12 5.38
N GLU A 122 -16.11 -7.91 4.14
CA GLU A 122 -15.68 -9.00 3.27
C GLU A 122 -14.61 -9.89 3.91
N VAL A 123 -13.58 -9.27 4.51
CA VAL A 123 -12.51 -10.02 5.19
C VAL A 123 -13.03 -10.79 6.42
N MET A 124 -13.97 -10.21 7.16
CA MET A 124 -14.56 -10.88 8.33
C MET A 124 -15.46 -12.05 7.90
N GLU A 125 -16.25 -11.90 6.86
CA GLU A 125 -17.11 -12.94 6.29
C GLU A 125 -16.31 -14.13 5.75
N GLU A 126 -15.21 -13.89 5.03
CA GLU A 126 -14.29 -14.93 4.57
C GLU A 126 -13.72 -15.79 5.71
N ARG A 127 -13.69 -15.25 6.93
CA ARG A 127 -13.25 -15.93 8.15
C ARG A 127 -14.40 -16.53 8.97
N GLY A 128 -15.60 -16.54 8.43
CA GLY A 128 -16.79 -17.03 9.12
C GLY A 128 -17.28 -16.13 10.25
N GLN A 129 -16.84 -14.87 10.28
CA GLN A 129 -17.25 -13.88 11.28
C GLN A 129 -18.24 -12.91 10.66
N THR A 130 -19.47 -12.92 11.15
CA THR A 130 -20.50 -11.99 10.69
C THR A 130 -20.60 -10.81 11.64
N ILE A 131 -20.45 -9.60 11.15
CA ILE A 131 -20.72 -8.37 11.90
C ILE A 131 -22.23 -8.16 11.92
N LYS A 132 -22.86 -8.49 13.06
CA LYS A 132 -24.29 -8.25 13.28
C LYS A 132 -24.51 -6.83 13.77
N GLY A 133 -25.40 -6.08 13.10
CA GLY A 133 -25.75 -4.72 13.49
C GLY A 133 -24.93 -3.63 12.82
N GLY A 134 -24.96 -2.43 13.36
CA GLY A 134 -24.19 -1.29 12.87
C GLY A 134 -22.69 -1.48 13.00
N PHE A 135 -21.94 -1.05 12.00
CA PHE A 135 -20.48 -1.07 12.02
C PHE A 135 -19.96 0.27 12.54
N ASP A 136 -19.18 0.25 13.62
CA ASP A 136 -18.48 1.42 14.14
C ASP A 136 -17.03 1.43 13.67
N LEU A 137 -16.76 2.18 12.61
CA LEU A 137 -15.42 2.29 12.03
C LEU A 137 -14.41 2.88 13.05
N LYS A 138 -14.81 3.88 13.85
CA LYS A 138 -13.90 4.45 14.86
C LYS A 138 -13.52 3.44 15.94
N TYR A 139 -14.47 2.63 16.39
CA TYR A 139 -14.18 1.53 17.31
C TYR A 139 -13.19 0.52 16.71
N TYR A 140 -13.41 0.13 15.44
CA TYR A 140 -12.50 -0.76 14.73
C TYR A 140 -11.08 -0.17 14.61
N LEU A 141 -10.96 1.10 14.23
CA LEU A 141 -9.68 1.82 14.15
C LEU A 141 -8.98 1.89 15.52
N GLY A 142 -9.72 2.13 16.59
CA GLY A 142 -9.18 2.13 17.97
C GLY A 142 -8.61 0.77 18.37
N ARG A 143 -9.26 -0.33 17.97
CA ARG A 143 -8.71 -1.68 18.16
C ARG A 143 -7.45 -1.90 17.33
N ALA A 144 -7.47 -1.51 16.06
CA ALA A 144 -6.32 -1.60 15.17
C ALA A 144 -5.11 -0.84 15.72
N PHE A 145 -5.31 0.38 16.25
CA PHE A 145 -4.26 1.14 16.91
C PHE A 145 -3.62 0.35 18.06
N LYS A 146 -4.43 -0.20 18.95
CA LYS A 146 -3.93 -0.97 20.10
C LYS A 146 -3.13 -2.19 19.67
N GLU A 147 -3.59 -2.91 18.66
CA GLU A 147 -2.89 -4.08 18.14
C GLU A 147 -1.56 -3.72 17.46
N MET A 148 -1.53 -2.64 16.66
CA MET A 148 -0.33 -2.19 15.98
C MET A 148 0.73 -1.62 16.93
N THR A 149 0.32 -1.06 18.06
CA THR A 149 1.22 -0.38 19.00
C THR A 149 1.55 -1.21 20.24
N SER A 150 0.93 -2.40 20.42
CA SER A 150 1.22 -3.29 21.55
C SER A 150 2.54 -4.04 21.31
N GLU A 151 3.32 -4.20 22.39
CA GLU A 151 4.54 -5.02 22.40
C GLU A 151 4.25 -6.53 22.41
N SER A 152 2.99 -6.92 22.58
CA SER A 152 2.63 -8.33 22.65
C SER A 152 2.78 -8.98 21.27
N SER A 153 3.50 -10.11 21.24
CA SER A 153 3.74 -10.92 20.05
C SER A 153 2.48 -11.60 19.47
N ASN A 154 1.35 -11.52 20.17
CA ASN A 154 0.05 -11.93 19.65
C ASN A 154 -0.47 -10.86 18.70
N LYS A 155 0.09 -10.85 17.49
CA LYS A 155 -0.47 -10.07 16.37
C LYS A 155 -1.90 -10.57 16.16
N GLY A 156 -2.85 -9.79 16.63
CA GLY A 156 -4.26 -10.13 16.56
C GLY A 156 -4.72 -10.22 15.10
N MET A 157 -5.84 -10.88 14.92
CA MET A 157 -6.48 -11.14 13.63
C MET A 157 -6.72 -9.87 12.79
N ILE A 158 -6.85 -8.69 13.44
CA ILE A 158 -7.04 -7.41 12.78
C ILE A 158 -5.76 -6.96 12.08
N LEU A 159 -4.59 -7.14 12.72
CA LEU A 159 -3.30 -6.73 12.18
C LEU A 159 -2.94 -7.51 10.92
N ASP A 160 -3.18 -8.80 10.90
CA ASP A 160 -2.98 -9.63 9.71
C ASP A 160 -3.86 -9.15 8.55
N ASN A 161 -5.09 -8.74 8.83
CA ASN A 161 -5.99 -8.21 7.83
C ASN A 161 -5.55 -6.84 7.30
N LEU A 162 -5.13 -5.93 8.17
CA LEU A 162 -4.65 -4.61 7.79
C LEU A 162 -3.44 -4.70 6.88
N HIS A 163 -2.50 -5.61 7.17
CA HIS A 163 -1.27 -5.75 6.41
C HIS A 163 -1.46 -6.51 5.10
N HIS A 164 -2.27 -7.57 5.08
CA HIS A 164 -2.39 -8.44 3.91
C HIS A 164 -3.53 -8.08 2.97
N ARG A 165 -4.62 -7.50 3.48
CA ARG A 165 -5.85 -7.29 2.71
C ARG A 165 -6.14 -5.84 2.33
N ARG A 166 -5.31 -4.87 2.76
CA ARG A 166 -5.47 -3.44 2.42
C ARG A 166 -6.90 -2.95 2.62
N VAL A 167 -7.42 -3.19 3.81
CA VAL A 167 -8.81 -2.83 4.13
C VAL A 167 -9.06 -1.33 4.12
N PHE A 168 -8.05 -0.52 4.41
CA PHE A 168 -8.21 0.93 4.40
C PHE A 168 -8.24 1.47 2.97
N LYS A 169 -9.36 2.03 2.57
CA LYS A 169 -9.47 2.81 1.33
C LYS A 169 -9.41 4.28 1.67
N PHE A 170 -8.34 4.94 1.26
CA PHE A 170 -8.24 6.39 1.38
C PHE A 170 -9.22 7.06 0.43
N ARG A 171 -9.75 8.21 0.84
CA ARG A 171 -10.73 9.01 0.11
C ARG A 171 -10.19 9.45 -1.26
N ASP A 172 -8.91 9.84 -1.26
CA ASP A 172 -8.16 10.27 -2.44
C ASP A 172 -6.65 10.12 -2.22
N THR A 173 -5.86 10.29 -3.29
CA THR A 173 -4.38 10.19 -3.23
C THR A 173 -3.77 11.23 -2.30
N GLU A 174 -4.35 12.42 -2.17
CA GLU A 174 -3.85 13.47 -1.30
C GLU A 174 -3.98 13.07 0.18
N SER A 175 -5.14 12.53 0.57
CA SER A 175 -5.38 11.96 1.90
C SER A 175 -4.39 10.83 2.22
N PHE A 176 -4.13 9.94 1.25
CA PHE A 176 -3.13 8.89 1.38
C PHE A 176 -1.71 9.44 1.57
N ILE A 177 -1.28 10.41 0.76
CA ILE A 177 0.03 11.05 0.88
C ILE A 177 0.18 11.73 2.23
N ASN A 178 -0.82 12.49 2.68
CA ASN A 178 -0.79 13.22 3.94
C ASN A 178 -0.76 12.26 5.14
N TYR A 179 -1.54 11.19 5.10
CA TYR A 179 -1.48 10.13 6.11
C TYR A 179 -0.07 9.52 6.20
N ASN A 180 0.54 9.15 5.07
CA ASN A 180 1.87 8.55 5.07
C ASN A 180 2.97 9.51 5.54
N LYS A 181 2.86 10.81 5.30
CA LYS A 181 3.78 11.81 5.86
C LYS A 181 3.75 11.80 7.40
N LEU A 182 2.60 11.55 8.00
CA LEU A 182 2.41 11.54 9.45
C LEU A 182 2.75 10.18 10.08
N TYR A 183 2.22 9.09 9.52
CA TYR A 183 2.13 7.79 10.14
C TYR A 183 2.71 6.63 9.32
N GLY A 184 3.16 6.90 8.10
CA GLY A 184 3.60 5.88 7.18
C GLY A 184 5.06 6.02 6.75
N HIS A 185 5.34 5.54 5.55
CA HIS A 185 6.67 5.58 4.95
C HIS A 185 6.93 6.95 4.32
N GLU A 186 8.14 7.53 4.56
CA GLU A 186 8.49 8.86 4.03
C GLU A 186 8.56 8.91 2.51
N ASN A 187 9.00 7.82 1.88
CA ASN A 187 9.12 7.72 0.43
C ASN A 187 8.32 6.51 -0.08
N LEU A 188 7.09 6.77 -0.51
CA LEU A 188 6.16 5.75 -1.00
C LEU A 188 6.63 5.05 -2.27
N LEU A 189 7.42 5.71 -3.12
CA LEU A 189 7.96 5.07 -4.31
C LEU A 189 9.06 4.06 -3.95
N LEU A 190 9.93 4.39 -2.97
CA LEU A 190 10.90 3.42 -2.45
C LEU A 190 10.19 2.25 -1.74
N ALA A 191 9.17 2.54 -0.93
CA ALA A 191 8.36 1.50 -0.29
C ALA A 191 7.70 0.57 -1.33
N THR A 192 7.27 1.10 -2.48
CA THR A 192 6.77 0.29 -3.60
C THR A 192 7.85 -0.66 -4.12
N LEU A 193 9.07 -0.17 -4.32
CA LEU A 193 10.19 -1.00 -4.78
C LEU A 193 10.56 -2.09 -3.78
N GLU A 194 10.57 -1.78 -2.50
CA GLU A 194 10.84 -2.75 -1.43
C GLU A 194 9.79 -3.86 -1.42
N ASN A 195 8.51 -3.49 -1.53
CA ASN A 195 7.41 -4.45 -1.63
C ASN A 195 7.55 -5.35 -2.87
N MET A 196 7.87 -4.78 -4.03
CA MET A 196 8.13 -5.54 -5.25
C MET A 196 9.32 -6.50 -5.08
N THR A 197 10.38 -6.09 -4.33
CA THR A 197 11.53 -6.96 -4.02
C THR A 197 11.11 -8.15 -3.16
N MET A 198 10.28 -7.89 -2.16
CA MET A 198 9.76 -8.94 -1.29
C MET A 198 8.92 -9.95 -2.09
N MET A 199 8.04 -9.47 -2.96
CA MET A 199 7.23 -10.34 -3.81
C MET A 199 8.09 -11.20 -4.76
N ASP A 200 9.13 -10.64 -5.39
CA ASP A 200 10.04 -11.42 -6.25
C ASP A 200 10.79 -12.51 -5.47
N ASN A 201 11.20 -12.20 -4.23
CA ASN A 201 11.84 -13.19 -3.38
C ASN A 201 10.87 -14.34 -3.06
N HIS A 202 9.61 -14.04 -2.74
CA HIS A 202 8.60 -15.08 -2.52
C HIS A 202 8.35 -15.94 -3.77
N ILE A 203 8.29 -15.32 -4.95
CA ILE A 203 8.17 -16.05 -6.22
C ILE A 203 9.38 -16.97 -6.41
N ALA A 204 10.61 -16.45 -6.24
CA ALA A 204 11.83 -17.24 -6.39
C ALA A 204 11.90 -18.41 -5.39
N TYR A 205 11.42 -18.23 -4.16
CA TYR A 205 11.28 -19.33 -3.19
C TYR A 205 10.25 -20.36 -3.64
N GLY A 206 9.10 -19.93 -4.14
CA GLY A 206 8.08 -20.81 -4.71
C GLY A 206 8.61 -21.63 -5.87
N GLU A 207 9.36 -21.01 -6.79
CA GLU A 207 10.01 -21.69 -7.92
C GLU A 207 11.07 -22.71 -7.48
N ALA A 208 11.84 -22.39 -6.43
CA ALA A 208 12.95 -23.23 -5.99
C ALA A 208 12.51 -24.43 -5.13
N PHE A 209 11.51 -24.27 -4.31
CA PHE A 209 11.15 -25.29 -3.28
C PHE A 209 9.76 -25.88 -3.45
N GLY A 210 8.90 -25.30 -4.30
CA GLY A 210 7.50 -25.68 -4.42
C GLY A 210 6.72 -25.39 -3.12
N PHE A 211 5.52 -24.84 -3.19
CA PHE A 211 4.62 -24.74 -2.03
C PHE A 211 3.44 -25.65 -2.26
#